data_60ac3f265eee04f47345c4db2f6fa47c
#
_entry.id   60ac3f265eee04f47345c4db2f6fa47c
#
_cell.length_a   1.000
_cell.length_b   1.000
_cell.length_c   1.000
_cell.angle_alpha   90.00
_cell.angle_beta   90.00
_cell.angle_gamma   90.00
#
_symmetry.space_group_name_H-M   'P 1'
#
loop_
_entity.id
_entity.type
_entity.pdbx_description
1 polymer ?
#
loop_
_entity_poly.entity_id
_entity_poly.type
_entity_poly.pdbx_seq_one_letter_code
_entity_poly.pdbx_strand_id
1 'polypeptide(L)'
;THVKAGQTLSVDTIAEKTSGAGVTVDGLTIKDTGFDEPVKMKSYTNTQMNALSGMGAGDTIYNSTYGTLYVYNGTSWNAMSASTFTFTVNYLILAGGGSGGGSDGGGGGAGGYRSTYNSESSGGGNSAESALTGFVTNQNYSVTVGAGGAANNVTVGANGSDSSFHTITSTGGGRGGGGSGTPPQTGGSGGGGDNDTGGGNGHIGAAGTTNQGYAGGNGANDGGGGGGAGGVGANGPAGNGGAGVASTITGSSVTRGGGGAGGGEQGAHTGGSGGGGNEGSNGTANTGGGGGGANDSSTVGSGGSGVVILRYPQGFTISLGAGLTSAAGEQTDGSEKYIAITAGAGNISWS
;
A
#
# COMPACT_ATOMS: atom_id res chain seq x y z
N THR A 1 6.32 53.31 39.46
CA THR A 1 6.93 54.13 38.42
C THR A 1 6.00 54.10 37.20
N HIS A 2 5.51 55.27 36.79
CA HIS A 2 4.70 55.36 35.56
C HIS A 2 5.62 55.65 34.39
N VAL A 3 5.55 54.77 33.37
CA VAL A 3 6.20 54.96 32.08
C VAL A 3 5.23 55.71 31.17
N LYS A 4 5.66 56.85 30.57
CA LYS A 4 4.79 57.61 29.66
C LYS A 4 4.61 56.88 28.35
N ALA A 5 3.50 57.15 27.66
CA ALA A 5 3.23 56.61 26.34
C ALA A 5 4.44 56.78 25.39
N GLY A 6 4.84 55.71 24.70
CA GLY A 6 6.00 55.67 23.82
C GLY A 6 7.36 55.40 24.47
N GLN A 7 7.42 55.19 25.79
CA GLN A 7 8.65 54.75 26.49
C GLN A 7 8.64 53.23 26.71
N THR A 8 9.81 52.63 26.63
CA THR A 8 10.01 51.18 26.90
C THR A 8 10.48 51.02 28.38
N LEU A 9 9.84 50.16 29.13
CA LEU A 9 10.31 49.69 30.42
C LEU A 9 11.10 48.40 30.20
N SER A 10 12.39 48.42 30.49
CA SER A 10 13.20 47.20 30.51
C SER A 10 13.35 46.75 31.99
N VAL A 11 12.84 45.60 32.27
CA VAL A 11 12.92 44.97 33.61
C VAL A 11 13.24 43.47 33.46
N ASP A 12 14.07 42.97 34.31
CA ASP A 12 14.42 41.53 34.34
C ASP A 12 13.27 40.66 34.89
N THR A 13 12.40 41.26 35.72
CA THR A 13 11.27 40.58 36.30
C THR A 13 10.11 41.54 36.53
N ILE A 14 8.90 41.13 36.14
CA ILE A 14 7.65 41.79 36.51
C ILE A 14 7.01 40.95 37.62
N ALA A 15 7.01 41.45 38.83
CA ALA A 15 6.44 40.78 40.00
C ALA A 15 5.07 41.34 40.37
N GLU A 16 4.21 40.50 40.91
CA GLU A 16 2.92 40.85 41.42
C GLU A 16 3.08 41.77 42.65
N LYS A 17 2.40 42.92 42.61
CA LYS A 17 2.46 43.88 43.73
C LYS A 17 1.67 43.42 44.96
N THR A 18 0.62 42.68 44.76
CA THR A 18 -0.25 42.15 45.82
C THR A 18 -0.47 40.67 45.53
N SER A 19 -0.08 39.80 46.46
CA SER A 19 -0.19 38.36 46.28
C SER A 19 -1.62 37.95 45.95
N GLY A 20 -1.79 37.20 44.87
CA GLY A 20 -3.09 36.70 44.38
C GLY A 20 -3.88 37.63 43.46
N ALA A 21 -3.37 38.83 43.14
CA ALA A 21 -4.05 39.77 42.26
C ALA A 21 -3.70 39.60 40.77
N GLY A 22 -2.60 38.90 40.48
CA GLY A 22 -2.08 38.72 39.11
C GLY A 22 -1.41 39.97 38.52
N VAL A 23 -0.56 39.79 37.55
CA VAL A 23 0.01 40.89 36.75
C VAL A 23 -0.80 40.98 35.46
N THR A 24 -1.48 42.13 35.25
CA THR A 24 -2.17 42.42 34.02
C THR A 24 -1.19 43.09 33.07
N VAL A 25 -0.92 42.45 31.92
CA VAL A 25 -0.12 43.00 30.83
C VAL A 25 -1.05 43.22 29.68
N ASP A 26 -1.37 44.50 29.41
CA ASP A 26 -2.16 44.90 28.25
C ASP A 26 -1.26 44.97 27.01
N GLY A 27 -1.64 44.28 25.96
CA GLY A 27 -0.87 44.26 24.71
C GLY A 27 0.43 43.46 24.77
N LEU A 28 0.45 42.33 25.45
CA LEU A 28 1.63 41.47 25.56
C LEU A 28 2.12 41.01 24.16
N THR A 29 3.26 41.56 23.75
CA THR A 29 4.00 41.05 22.59
C THR A 29 5.12 40.17 23.09
N ILE A 30 5.00 38.86 22.87
CA ILE A 30 6.07 37.92 23.13
C ILE A 30 6.95 37.90 21.88
N LYS A 31 8.20 38.30 22.03
CA LYS A 31 9.18 38.36 20.97
C LYS A 31 10.14 37.20 21.15
N ASP A 32 10.36 36.49 20.06
CA ASP A 32 11.29 35.38 19.93
C ASP A 32 10.94 34.10 20.74
N THR A 33 10.47 33.10 20.01
CA THR A 33 10.44 31.67 20.32
C THR A 33 9.41 31.12 21.32
N GLY A 34 8.35 31.79 21.65
CA GLY A 34 7.26 31.11 22.39
C GLY A 34 7.44 31.08 23.90
N PHE A 35 6.55 30.38 24.57
CA PHE A 35 6.63 30.14 26.01
C PHE A 35 7.55 28.96 26.27
N ASP A 36 8.52 29.10 27.17
CA ASP A 36 9.40 28.00 27.61
C ASP A 36 8.64 26.95 28.44
N GLU A 37 7.46 27.30 28.89
CA GLU A 37 6.56 26.42 29.66
C GLU A 37 5.18 26.31 28.98
N PRO A 38 4.47 25.20 29.13
CA PRO A 38 3.11 25.04 28.61
C PRO A 38 2.16 26.11 29.17
N VAL A 39 1.47 26.83 28.29
CA VAL A 39 0.42 27.77 28.71
C VAL A 39 -0.76 26.97 29.22
N LYS A 40 -1.06 27.12 30.52
CA LYS A 40 -2.27 26.51 31.10
C LYS A 40 -3.48 27.39 30.80
N MET A 41 -4.37 26.87 29.98
CA MET A 41 -5.69 27.51 29.78
C MET A 41 -6.49 27.43 31.06
N LYS A 42 -7.25 28.50 31.36
CA LYS A 42 -8.12 28.50 32.55
C LYS A 42 -9.18 27.40 32.40
N SER A 43 -9.29 26.58 33.46
CA SER A 43 -10.16 25.41 33.49
C SER A 43 -11.50 25.74 34.12
N TYR A 44 -12.59 25.31 33.45
CA TYR A 44 -13.96 25.48 33.94
C TYR A 44 -14.71 24.16 33.78
N THR A 45 -15.63 23.89 34.70
CA THR A 45 -16.65 22.86 34.48
C THR A 45 -17.66 23.35 33.42
N ASN A 46 -18.46 22.45 32.85
CA ASN A 46 -19.49 22.84 31.89
C ASN A 46 -20.48 23.86 32.45
N THR A 47 -20.88 23.72 33.71
CA THR A 47 -21.77 24.68 34.41
C THR A 47 -21.10 26.04 34.55
N GLN A 48 -19.84 26.09 34.91
CA GLN A 48 -19.10 27.35 35.05
C GLN A 48 -18.88 28.02 33.69
N MET A 49 -18.56 27.24 32.66
CA MET A 49 -18.41 27.75 31.28
C MET A 49 -19.68 28.43 30.80
N ASN A 50 -20.83 27.79 31.00
CA ASN A 50 -22.15 28.36 30.57
C ASN A 50 -22.59 29.58 31.40
N ALA A 51 -21.98 29.81 32.55
CA ALA A 51 -22.24 30.99 33.40
C ALA A 51 -21.28 32.17 33.12
N LEU A 52 -20.30 32.00 32.21
CA LEU A 52 -19.38 33.08 31.85
C LEU A 52 -20.14 34.18 31.09
N SER A 53 -19.82 35.43 31.40
CA SER A 53 -20.38 36.62 30.75
C SER A 53 -19.26 37.56 30.30
N GLY A 54 -19.50 38.40 29.33
CA GLY A 54 -18.54 39.34 28.78
C GLY A 54 -17.47 38.69 27.87
N MET A 55 -17.77 37.52 27.32
CA MET A 55 -16.88 36.82 26.42
C MET A 55 -16.87 37.43 25.03
N GLY A 56 -15.66 37.53 24.45
CA GLY A 56 -15.44 37.93 23.05
C GLY A 56 -15.21 36.74 22.14
N ALA A 57 -15.52 36.90 20.86
CA ALA A 57 -15.18 35.88 19.87
C ALA A 57 -13.67 35.58 19.87
N GLY A 58 -13.29 34.32 19.98
CA GLY A 58 -11.89 33.88 20.10
C GLY A 58 -11.44 33.56 21.51
N ASP A 59 -12.21 33.91 22.55
CA ASP A 59 -11.90 33.49 23.90
C ASP A 59 -11.86 31.97 24.01
N THR A 60 -10.83 31.44 24.65
CA THR A 60 -10.56 30.00 24.74
C THR A 60 -10.40 29.55 26.18
N ILE A 61 -11.04 28.44 26.53
CA ILE A 61 -10.97 27.81 27.84
C ILE A 61 -10.77 26.30 27.72
N TYR A 62 -10.31 25.67 28.81
CA TYR A 62 -10.36 24.21 28.96
C TYR A 62 -11.62 23.82 29.75
N ASN A 63 -12.48 22.99 29.15
CA ASN A 63 -13.66 22.45 29.85
C ASN A 63 -13.28 21.13 30.53
N SER A 64 -13.18 21.13 31.85
CA SER A 64 -12.79 19.97 32.64
C SER A 64 -13.84 18.86 32.71
N THR A 65 -15.10 19.17 32.42
CA THR A 65 -16.18 18.16 32.35
C THR A 65 -16.03 17.27 31.11
N TYR A 66 -15.64 17.85 30.01
CA TYR A 66 -15.50 17.15 28.72
C TYR A 66 -14.06 16.88 28.31
N GLY A 67 -13.08 17.39 29.08
CA GLY A 67 -11.65 17.13 28.81
C GLY A 67 -11.13 17.76 27.53
N THR A 68 -11.72 18.87 27.04
CA THR A 68 -11.32 19.48 25.77
C THR A 68 -11.37 21.02 25.84
N LEU A 69 -10.71 21.67 24.88
CA LEU A 69 -10.75 23.12 24.72
C LEU A 69 -12.08 23.56 24.08
N TYR A 70 -12.56 24.73 24.47
CA TYR A 70 -13.70 25.40 23.89
C TYR A 70 -13.31 26.80 23.45
N VAL A 71 -13.81 27.23 22.29
CA VAL A 71 -13.68 28.60 21.77
C VAL A 71 -15.05 29.24 21.70
N TYR A 72 -15.15 30.48 22.21
CA TYR A 72 -16.35 31.27 22.06
C TYR A 72 -16.41 31.92 20.67
N ASN A 73 -17.47 31.71 19.92
CA ASN A 73 -17.60 32.25 18.56
C ASN A 73 -18.29 33.63 18.50
N GLY A 74 -18.52 34.25 19.66
CA GLY A 74 -19.31 35.49 19.80
C GLY A 74 -20.74 35.25 20.21
N THR A 75 -21.26 34.01 20.16
CA THR A 75 -22.64 33.65 20.49
C THR A 75 -22.72 32.44 21.41
N SER A 76 -21.82 31.46 21.22
CA SER A 76 -21.80 30.19 21.94
C SER A 76 -20.39 29.61 22.07
N TRP A 77 -20.20 28.77 23.11
CA TRP A 77 -19.03 27.98 23.27
C TRP A 77 -19.05 26.76 22.36
N ASN A 78 -18.07 26.64 21.49
CA ASN A 78 -17.89 25.48 20.62
C ASN A 78 -16.68 24.67 21.05
N ALA A 79 -16.87 23.37 21.23
CA ALA A 79 -15.76 22.48 21.48
C ALA A 79 -14.77 22.60 20.30
N MET A 80 -13.53 22.88 20.62
CA MET A 80 -12.46 22.54 19.70
C MET A 80 -12.41 21.02 19.68
N SER A 81 -13.21 20.39 18.82
CA SER A 81 -12.92 19.00 18.48
C SER A 81 -11.45 19.00 18.07
N ALA A 82 -10.67 18.09 18.63
CA ALA A 82 -9.39 17.78 18.04
C ALA A 82 -9.71 17.58 16.56
N SER A 83 -9.26 18.48 15.71
CA SER A 83 -9.36 18.25 14.28
C SER A 83 -8.59 16.95 14.14
N THR A 84 -9.28 15.90 13.78
CA THR A 84 -8.63 14.64 13.48
C THR A 84 -7.69 14.98 12.36
N PHE A 85 -6.40 15.15 12.70
CA PHE A 85 -5.40 15.39 11.68
C PHE A 85 -5.43 14.18 10.76
N THR A 86 -6.04 14.39 9.61
CA THR A 86 -6.07 13.35 8.59
C THR A 86 -4.84 13.49 7.70
N PHE A 87 -4.32 12.37 7.28
CA PHE A 87 -3.19 12.32 6.36
C PHE A 87 -3.50 11.40 5.17
N THR A 88 -2.65 11.48 4.18
CA THR A 88 -2.74 10.71 2.94
C THR A 88 -1.75 9.56 2.98
N VAL A 89 -2.17 8.41 2.49
CA VAL A 89 -1.32 7.22 2.32
C VAL A 89 -1.25 6.87 0.84
N ASN A 90 -0.05 6.86 0.30
CA ASN A 90 0.25 6.25 -0.98
C ASN A 90 0.48 4.75 -0.78
N TYR A 91 0.09 3.96 -1.76
CA TYR A 91 0.24 2.52 -1.70
C TYR A 91 0.74 1.91 -3.01
N LEU A 92 1.36 0.76 -2.87
CA LEU A 92 1.52 -0.25 -3.90
C LEU A 92 1.01 -1.56 -3.32
N ILE A 93 -0.05 -2.12 -3.90
CA ILE A 93 -0.64 -3.38 -3.48
C ILE A 93 -0.48 -4.38 -4.62
N LEU A 94 0.28 -5.40 -4.36
CA LEU A 94 0.58 -6.46 -5.30
C LEU A 94 0.13 -7.80 -4.72
N ALA A 95 -0.73 -8.50 -5.41
CA ALA A 95 -1.25 -9.81 -5.01
C ALA A 95 -0.25 -10.92 -5.28
N GLY A 96 -0.51 -12.12 -4.80
CA GLY A 96 0.29 -13.29 -5.12
C GLY A 96 0.14 -13.68 -6.58
N GLY A 97 1.22 -14.13 -7.24
CA GLY A 97 1.21 -14.68 -8.59
C GLY A 97 0.61 -16.08 -8.63
N GLY A 98 0.07 -16.49 -9.79
CA GLY A 98 -0.40 -17.85 -10.05
C GLY A 98 0.74 -18.83 -10.27
N SER A 99 0.52 -20.12 -10.08
CA SER A 99 1.48 -21.17 -10.47
C SER A 99 1.51 -21.38 -11.98
N GLY A 100 2.58 -21.96 -12.48
CA GLY A 100 2.64 -22.52 -13.82
C GLY A 100 1.76 -23.77 -13.98
N GLY A 101 1.65 -24.29 -15.19
CA GLY A 101 1.06 -25.56 -15.56
C GLY A 101 2.11 -26.60 -15.94
N GLY A 102 1.78 -27.88 -15.87
CA GLY A 102 2.65 -28.99 -16.27
C GLY A 102 2.41 -29.46 -17.70
N SER A 103 3.30 -30.32 -18.22
CA SER A 103 3.21 -30.95 -19.54
C SER A 103 3.06 -29.91 -20.67
N ASP A 104 4.14 -29.26 -21.00
CA ASP A 104 4.19 -28.09 -21.91
C ASP A 104 3.17 -27.01 -21.52
N GLY A 105 3.03 -26.84 -20.20
CA GLY A 105 2.02 -25.98 -19.61
C GLY A 105 2.37 -24.51 -19.73
N GLY A 106 1.32 -23.68 -19.63
CA GLY A 106 1.47 -22.24 -19.64
C GLY A 106 2.09 -21.69 -18.36
N GLY A 107 2.72 -20.53 -18.44
CA GLY A 107 3.22 -19.79 -17.29
C GLY A 107 2.08 -19.20 -16.45
N GLY A 108 2.28 -19.11 -15.12
CA GLY A 108 1.37 -18.41 -14.23
C GLY A 108 1.36 -16.90 -14.45
N GLY A 109 0.20 -16.26 -14.34
CA GLY A 109 0.07 -14.81 -14.40
C GLY A 109 0.59 -14.15 -13.11
N ALA A 110 1.11 -12.93 -13.22
CA ALA A 110 1.43 -12.11 -12.08
C ALA A 110 0.18 -11.74 -11.27
N GLY A 111 0.37 -11.47 -9.98
CA GLY A 111 -0.66 -10.84 -9.13
C GLY A 111 -1.04 -9.47 -9.65
N GLY A 112 -2.26 -9.02 -9.39
CA GLY A 112 -2.73 -7.70 -9.73
C GLY A 112 -1.86 -6.63 -9.08
N TYR A 113 -1.54 -5.58 -9.81
CA TYR A 113 -0.67 -4.49 -9.41
C TYR A 113 -1.46 -3.18 -9.36
N ARG A 114 -1.58 -2.58 -8.18
CA ARG A 114 -2.29 -1.31 -7.96
C ARG A 114 -1.38 -0.33 -7.24
N SER A 115 -1.20 0.88 -7.79
CA SER A 115 -0.30 1.90 -7.27
C SER A 115 -0.90 3.30 -7.37
N THR A 116 -0.61 4.12 -6.36
CA THR A 116 -0.98 5.54 -6.33
C THR A 116 0.24 6.47 -6.39
N TYR A 117 1.44 5.90 -6.30
CA TYR A 117 2.65 6.66 -6.03
C TYR A 117 3.15 7.41 -7.27
N ASN A 118 3.42 8.72 -7.09
CA ASN A 118 4.18 9.58 -8.00
C ASN A 118 3.75 9.53 -9.49
N SER A 119 2.45 9.35 -9.75
CA SER A 119 1.91 9.20 -11.12
C SER A 119 2.49 8.01 -11.90
N GLU A 120 3.12 7.05 -11.22
CA GLU A 120 3.60 5.80 -11.82
C GLU A 120 2.44 4.92 -12.25
N SER A 121 2.63 4.15 -13.31
CA SER A 121 1.57 3.29 -13.84
C SER A 121 1.14 2.22 -12.84
N SER A 122 -0.16 1.96 -12.78
CA SER A 122 -0.72 0.70 -12.27
C SER A 122 -0.62 -0.40 -13.33
N GLY A 123 -0.98 -1.64 -12.97
CA GLY A 123 -0.98 -2.75 -13.90
C GLY A 123 -2.01 -2.61 -15.02
N GLY A 124 -1.86 -3.41 -16.08
CA GLY A 124 -2.79 -3.41 -17.20
C GLY A 124 -2.74 -2.15 -18.05
N GLY A 125 -1.66 -1.38 -17.98
CA GLY A 125 -1.50 -0.11 -18.73
C GLY A 125 -2.28 1.06 -18.14
N ASN A 126 -2.79 0.93 -16.92
CA ASN A 126 -3.54 2.00 -16.25
C ASN A 126 -2.59 3.06 -15.66
N SER A 127 -3.11 4.28 -15.53
CA SER A 127 -2.44 5.35 -14.78
C SER A 127 -2.41 5.04 -13.28
N ALA A 128 -1.63 5.82 -12.52
CA ALA A 128 -1.69 5.79 -11.06
C ALA A 128 -3.13 5.98 -10.57
N GLU A 129 -3.48 5.26 -9.51
CA GLU A 129 -4.74 5.45 -8.82
C GLU A 129 -4.67 6.67 -7.88
N SER A 130 -5.78 7.08 -7.30
CA SER A 130 -5.79 8.15 -6.31
C SER A 130 -5.29 7.64 -4.96
N ALA A 131 -4.39 8.39 -4.33
CA ALA A 131 -3.96 8.12 -2.97
C ALA A 131 -5.16 8.13 -1.99
N LEU A 132 -5.10 7.30 -0.97
CA LEU A 132 -6.14 7.26 0.05
C LEU A 132 -5.94 8.39 1.06
N THR A 133 -7.01 9.09 1.36
CA THR A 133 -7.04 10.23 2.31
C THR A 133 -7.92 9.94 3.51
N GLY A 134 -7.80 10.73 4.57
CA GLY A 134 -8.67 10.60 5.74
C GLY A 134 -8.16 9.61 6.78
N PHE A 135 -6.92 9.16 6.70
CA PHE A 135 -6.32 8.34 7.77
C PHE A 135 -6.11 9.16 9.03
N VAL A 136 -6.39 8.54 10.16
CA VAL A 136 -6.23 9.12 11.49
C VAL A 136 -5.38 8.21 12.38
N THR A 137 -4.75 8.80 13.39
CA THR A 137 -3.98 8.04 14.38
C THR A 137 -4.89 7.20 15.28
N ASN A 138 -4.33 6.13 15.85
CA ASN A 138 -5.02 5.21 16.77
C ASN A 138 -6.27 4.51 16.19
N GLN A 139 -6.41 4.50 14.87
CA GLN A 139 -7.42 3.74 14.12
C GLN A 139 -6.79 2.51 13.48
N ASN A 140 -7.50 1.38 13.50
CA ASN A 140 -7.07 0.16 12.85
C ASN A 140 -7.51 0.11 11.39
N TYR A 141 -6.56 -0.29 10.51
CA TYR A 141 -6.77 -0.49 9.08
C TYR A 141 -6.30 -1.88 8.69
N SER A 142 -7.13 -2.63 8.00
CA SER A 142 -6.83 -4.02 7.62
C SER A 142 -5.79 -4.10 6.50
N VAL A 143 -4.90 -5.08 6.61
CA VAL A 143 -3.93 -5.44 5.57
C VAL A 143 -3.95 -6.96 5.41
N THR A 144 -3.90 -7.42 4.16
CA THR A 144 -3.68 -8.84 3.82
C THR A 144 -2.65 -8.91 2.71
N VAL A 145 -1.67 -9.80 2.84
CA VAL A 145 -0.69 -10.09 1.79
C VAL A 145 -0.98 -11.48 1.22
N GLY A 146 -1.30 -11.54 -0.06
CA GLY A 146 -1.63 -12.77 -0.77
C GLY A 146 -0.44 -13.70 -0.96
N ALA A 147 -0.64 -14.98 -0.69
CA ALA A 147 0.31 -16.02 -1.03
C ALA A 147 0.35 -16.28 -2.53
N GLY A 148 1.49 -16.72 -3.05
CA GLY A 148 1.58 -17.27 -4.39
C GLY A 148 0.80 -18.56 -4.53
N GLY A 149 0.30 -18.83 -5.73
CA GLY A 149 -0.37 -20.08 -6.07
C GLY A 149 0.58 -21.27 -5.92
N ALA A 150 0.16 -22.29 -5.18
CA ALA A 150 0.97 -23.50 -5.02
C ALA A 150 1.06 -24.29 -6.33
N ALA A 151 2.25 -24.74 -6.67
CA ALA A 151 2.46 -25.68 -7.77
C ALA A 151 1.87 -27.04 -7.44
N ASN A 152 1.43 -27.73 -8.48
CA ASN A 152 1.06 -29.13 -8.42
C ASN A 152 1.77 -29.87 -9.56
N ASN A 153 2.71 -30.73 -9.22
CA ASN A 153 3.56 -31.41 -10.21
C ASN A 153 2.84 -32.42 -11.12
N VAL A 154 1.55 -32.66 -10.93
CA VAL A 154 0.85 -33.71 -11.66
C VAL A 154 -0.12 -33.17 -12.70
N THR A 155 -0.77 -32.01 -12.48
CA THR A 155 -1.76 -31.50 -13.44
C THR A 155 -1.84 -29.99 -13.53
N VAL A 156 -2.33 -29.35 -12.51
CA VAL A 156 -2.53 -27.87 -12.48
C VAL A 156 -2.32 -27.36 -11.07
N GLY A 157 -1.63 -26.27 -10.99
CA GLY A 157 -1.46 -25.55 -9.75
C GLY A 157 -2.67 -24.69 -9.38
N ALA A 158 -2.44 -23.67 -8.60
CA ALA A 158 -3.46 -22.79 -8.06
C ALA A 158 -3.26 -21.32 -8.51
N ASN A 159 -4.35 -20.57 -8.49
CA ASN A 159 -4.26 -19.10 -8.58
C ASN A 159 -3.52 -18.55 -7.36
N GLY A 160 -2.93 -17.39 -7.50
CA GLY A 160 -2.47 -16.60 -6.36
C GLY A 160 -3.63 -16.11 -5.51
N SER A 161 -3.32 -15.71 -4.28
CA SER A 161 -4.30 -15.11 -3.37
C SER A 161 -4.28 -13.58 -3.48
N ASP A 162 -5.41 -12.95 -3.17
CA ASP A 162 -5.55 -11.50 -3.19
C ASP A 162 -4.70 -10.83 -2.10
N SER A 163 -4.22 -9.62 -2.38
CA SER A 163 -3.68 -8.70 -1.38
C SER A 163 -4.63 -7.53 -1.20
N SER A 164 -4.73 -7.03 0.02
CA SER A 164 -5.58 -5.88 0.30
C SER A 164 -4.99 -4.91 1.31
N PHE A 165 -5.35 -3.65 1.17
CA PHE A 165 -5.16 -2.61 2.18
C PHE A 165 -6.42 -1.77 2.28
N HIS A 166 -6.98 -1.69 3.48
CA HIS A 166 -8.21 -0.99 3.78
C HIS A 166 -9.35 -1.44 2.84
N THR A 167 -9.80 -0.58 1.93
CA THR A 167 -10.89 -0.86 0.96
C THR A 167 -10.38 -1.29 -0.42
N ILE A 168 -9.08 -1.33 -0.62
CA ILE A 168 -8.46 -1.64 -1.91
C ILE A 168 -8.01 -3.09 -1.93
N THR A 169 -8.40 -3.83 -2.98
CA THR A 169 -7.99 -5.22 -3.20
C THR A 169 -7.34 -5.36 -4.57
N SER A 170 -6.19 -6.03 -4.60
CA SER A 170 -5.52 -6.52 -5.80
C SER A 170 -5.80 -8.01 -5.95
N THR A 171 -6.19 -8.44 -7.15
CA THR A 171 -6.61 -9.81 -7.45
C THR A 171 -5.40 -10.73 -7.63
N GLY A 172 -5.44 -11.93 -7.08
CA GLY A 172 -4.41 -12.94 -7.29
C GLY A 172 -4.18 -13.26 -8.76
N GLY A 173 -2.95 -13.63 -9.13
CA GLY A 173 -2.60 -14.03 -10.50
C GLY A 173 -3.25 -15.34 -10.92
N GLY A 174 -3.63 -15.46 -12.19
CA GLY A 174 -4.21 -16.67 -12.76
C GLY A 174 -3.16 -17.77 -12.93
N ARG A 175 -3.49 -19.03 -12.61
CA ARG A 175 -2.63 -20.16 -12.92
C ARG A 175 -2.50 -20.42 -14.41
N GLY A 176 -1.38 -20.96 -14.84
CA GLY A 176 -1.17 -21.45 -16.20
C GLY A 176 -2.06 -22.63 -16.58
N GLY A 177 -2.32 -22.82 -17.87
CA GLY A 177 -2.92 -24.02 -18.42
C GLY A 177 -1.98 -25.21 -18.25
N GLY A 178 -2.53 -26.40 -18.09
CA GLY A 178 -1.73 -27.62 -17.92
C GLY A 178 -2.22 -28.74 -18.83
N GLY A 179 -1.31 -29.65 -19.15
CA GLY A 179 -1.59 -30.80 -20.03
C GLY A 179 -2.88 -31.53 -19.68
N SER A 180 -3.43 -32.24 -20.65
CA SER A 180 -4.73 -32.92 -20.57
C SER A 180 -5.95 -31.99 -20.64
N GLY A 181 -5.83 -30.84 -21.31
CA GLY A 181 -6.99 -29.99 -21.62
C GLY A 181 -7.46 -29.12 -20.45
N THR A 182 -6.59 -28.76 -19.52
CA THR A 182 -6.96 -27.85 -18.42
C THR A 182 -6.61 -26.41 -18.75
N PRO A 183 -7.63 -25.54 -19.00
CA PRO A 183 -7.39 -24.19 -19.46
C PRO A 183 -6.74 -23.32 -18.37
N PRO A 184 -5.99 -22.25 -18.80
CA PRO A 184 -5.48 -21.27 -17.87
C PRO A 184 -6.62 -20.50 -17.19
N GLN A 185 -6.31 -19.82 -16.10
CA GLN A 185 -7.29 -19.03 -15.36
C GLN A 185 -7.02 -17.53 -15.45
N THR A 186 -8.13 -16.77 -15.39
CA THR A 186 -8.08 -15.32 -15.21
C THR A 186 -7.54 -14.98 -13.83
N GLY A 187 -6.96 -13.79 -13.69
CA GLY A 187 -6.45 -13.28 -12.43
C GLY A 187 -6.10 -11.82 -12.53
N GLY A 188 -5.34 -11.30 -11.58
CA GLY A 188 -4.75 -9.96 -11.68
C GLY A 188 -4.07 -9.78 -13.03
N SER A 189 -3.13 -10.70 -13.35
CA SER A 189 -2.73 -11.02 -14.74
C SER A 189 -3.15 -12.45 -15.05
N GLY A 190 -3.46 -12.73 -16.28
CA GLY A 190 -3.94 -14.04 -16.73
C GLY A 190 -2.83 -15.07 -16.89
N GLY A 191 -3.14 -16.36 -16.67
CA GLY A 191 -2.24 -17.46 -16.99
C GLY A 191 -2.06 -17.69 -18.48
N GLY A 192 -0.90 -18.21 -18.89
CA GLY A 192 -0.60 -18.64 -20.26
C GLY A 192 -1.31 -19.94 -20.62
N GLY A 193 -1.63 -20.12 -21.89
CA GLY A 193 -2.19 -21.37 -22.42
C GLY A 193 -1.13 -22.49 -22.48
N ASP A 194 -1.54 -23.74 -22.37
CA ASP A 194 -0.68 -24.90 -22.58
C ASP A 194 -0.63 -25.33 -24.05
N ASN A 195 0.31 -26.18 -24.37
CA ASN A 195 0.36 -26.89 -25.66
C ASN A 195 -0.56 -28.12 -25.63
N ASP A 196 -1.83 -27.92 -25.94
CA ASP A 196 -2.76 -29.06 -26.08
C ASP A 196 -2.39 -29.88 -27.31
N THR A 197 -1.71 -31.00 -27.13
CA THR A 197 -1.32 -31.92 -28.19
C THR A 197 -2.51 -32.69 -28.84
N GLY A 198 -3.74 -32.49 -28.33
CA GLY A 198 -4.94 -33.22 -28.78
C GLY A 198 -5.58 -32.71 -30.05
N GLY A 199 -5.13 -31.63 -30.67
CA GLY A 199 -5.82 -31.06 -31.85
C GLY A 199 -5.16 -29.90 -32.57
N GLY A 200 -3.98 -29.48 -32.18
CA GLY A 200 -3.15 -28.58 -33.00
C GLY A 200 -3.28 -27.07 -32.71
N ASN A 201 -4.11 -26.65 -31.80
CA ASN A 201 -4.12 -25.26 -31.31
C ASN A 201 -4.22 -25.32 -29.79
N GLY A 202 -3.13 -25.03 -29.07
CA GLY A 202 -3.11 -24.93 -27.62
C GLY A 202 -4.16 -23.98 -27.05
N HIS A 203 -4.37 -24.00 -25.76
CA HIS A 203 -5.33 -23.10 -25.13
C HIS A 203 -4.96 -21.63 -25.29
N ILE A 204 -6.00 -20.80 -25.47
CA ILE A 204 -5.85 -19.35 -25.45
C ILE A 204 -5.46 -18.91 -24.04
N GLY A 205 -4.47 -18.01 -23.95
CA GLY A 205 -4.09 -17.38 -22.71
C GLY A 205 -5.25 -16.65 -22.03
N ALA A 206 -5.34 -16.76 -20.73
CA ALA A 206 -6.43 -16.16 -19.96
C ALA A 206 -6.28 -14.63 -19.84
N ALA A 207 -7.40 -13.94 -19.69
CA ALA A 207 -7.41 -12.49 -19.52
C ALA A 207 -6.89 -12.06 -18.14
N GLY A 208 -6.23 -10.90 -18.09
CA GLY A 208 -5.97 -10.19 -16.85
C GLY A 208 -7.18 -9.36 -16.41
N THR A 209 -7.21 -9.00 -15.14
CA THR A 209 -8.18 -8.04 -14.59
C THR A 209 -7.85 -6.64 -15.11
N THR A 210 -8.86 -5.97 -15.66
CA THR A 210 -8.72 -4.59 -16.13
C THR A 210 -8.07 -3.70 -15.06
N ASN A 211 -7.11 -2.88 -15.46
CA ASN A 211 -6.34 -1.98 -14.60
C ASN A 211 -5.49 -2.66 -13.51
N GLN A 212 -5.23 -3.96 -13.59
CA GLN A 212 -4.37 -4.68 -12.65
C GLN A 212 -3.28 -5.51 -13.34
N GLY A 213 -3.49 -5.96 -14.57
CA GLY A 213 -2.51 -6.73 -15.31
C GLY A 213 -2.99 -7.15 -16.71
N TYR A 214 -2.12 -7.82 -17.42
CA TYR A 214 -2.33 -8.23 -18.81
C TYR A 214 -2.68 -9.70 -18.96
N ALA A 215 -3.15 -10.07 -20.13
CA ALA A 215 -3.44 -11.45 -20.49
C ALA A 215 -2.16 -12.28 -20.62
N GLY A 216 -2.29 -13.58 -20.42
CA GLY A 216 -1.30 -14.57 -20.81
C GLY A 216 -1.23 -14.78 -22.31
N GLY A 217 -0.12 -15.35 -22.80
CA GLY A 217 0.07 -15.78 -24.18
C GLY A 217 -0.68 -17.09 -24.49
N ASN A 218 -1.01 -17.30 -25.73
CA ASN A 218 -1.59 -18.56 -26.20
C ASN A 218 -0.54 -19.69 -26.23
N GLY A 219 -0.93 -20.89 -25.96
CA GLY A 219 -0.12 -22.07 -26.24
C GLY A 219 -0.11 -22.37 -27.76
N ALA A 220 1.04 -22.79 -28.27
CA ALA A 220 1.22 -23.27 -29.65
C ALA A 220 2.61 -23.95 -29.76
N ASN A 221 2.68 -25.23 -29.93
CA ASN A 221 3.87 -26.08 -29.91
C ASN A 221 4.59 -26.14 -28.56
N ASP A 222 4.56 -25.05 -27.78
CA ASP A 222 4.99 -24.93 -26.38
C ASP A 222 3.97 -24.09 -25.62
N GLY A 223 4.04 -24.09 -24.29
CA GLY A 223 3.17 -23.29 -23.44
C GLY A 223 3.39 -21.78 -23.64
N GLY A 224 2.32 -21.01 -23.59
CA GLY A 224 2.35 -19.54 -23.60
C GLY A 224 2.85 -19.01 -22.25
N GLY A 225 3.51 -17.86 -22.24
CA GLY A 225 3.92 -17.15 -21.01
C GLY A 225 2.72 -16.57 -20.27
N GLY A 226 2.78 -16.50 -18.95
CA GLY A 226 1.81 -15.80 -18.11
C GLY A 226 1.85 -14.29 -18.36
N GLY A 227 0.73 -13.59 -18.21
CA GLY A 227 0.68 -12.13 -18.26
C GLY A 227 1.43 -11.51 -17.11
N GLY A 228 2.07 -10.38 -17.33
CA GLY A 228 2.65 -9.53 -16.31
C GLY A 228 1.79 -8.32 -16.00
N ALA A 229 2.14 -7.57 -14.96
CA ALA A 229 1.48 -6.29 -14.67
C ALA A 229 1.73 -5.23 -15.75
N GLY A 230 2.89 -5.25 -16.41
CA GLY A 230 3.32 -4.29 -17.43
C GLY A 230 3.24 -4.77 -18.89
N GLY A 231 2.94 -6.04 -19.13
CA GLY A 231 2.88 -6.57 -20.51
C GLY A 231 2.20 -7.93 -20.60
N VAL A 232 1.75 -8.24 -21.82
CA VAL A 232 1.16 -9.55 -22.15
C VAL A 232 2.21 -10.64 -22.16
N GLY A 233 1.83 -11.86 -21.84
CA GLY A 233 2.67 -13.04 -22.03
C GLY A 233 2.88 -13.35 -23.50
N ALA A 234 4.07 -13.83 -23.88
CA ALA A 234 4.34 -14.27 -25.26
C ALA A 234 3.62 -15.58 -25.56
N ASN A 235 3.14 -15.70 -26.79
CA ASN A 235 2.62 -16.97 -27.29
C ASN A 235 3.74 -18.03 -27.37
N GLY A 236 3.38 -19.31 -27.26
CA GLY A 236 4.27 -20.36 -27.69
C GLY A 236 4.60 -20.24 -29.19
N PRO A 237 5.75 -20.69 -29.71
CA PRO A 237 6.84 -21.35 -28.94
C PRO A 237 7.81 -20.38 -28.21
N ALA A 238 7.62 -19.08 -28.25
CA ALA A 238 8.48 -18.16 -27.52
C ALA A 238 8.27 -18.19 -26.01
N GLY A 239 7.03 -18.40 -25.56
CA GLY A 239 6.62 -18.69 -24.20
C GLY A 239 7.08 -17.76 -23.06
N ASN A 240 7.69 -16.61 -23.36
CA ASN A 240 8.24 -15.73 -22.34
C ASN A 240 7.12 -15.05 -21.53
N GLY A 241 7.35 -14.91 -20.23
CA GLY A 241 6.42 -14.20 -19.34
C GLY A 241 6.36 -12.70 -19.62
N GLY A 242 5.17 -12.10 -19.40
CA GLY A 242 4.94 -10.66 -19.54
C GLY A 242 5.73 -9.85 -18.52
N ALA A 243 6.22 -8.68 -18.90
CA ALA A 243 6.99 -7.80 -18.02
C ALA A 243 6.16 -7.25 -16.84
N GLY A 244 6.83 -6.97 -15.74
CA GLY A 244 6.27 -6.25 -14.59
C GLY A 244 6.32 -4.72 -14.77
N VAL A 245 5.93 -4.01 -13.71
CA VAL A 245 5.93 -2.54 -13.61
C VAL A 245 6.99 -2.11 -12.58
N ALA A 246 7.75 -1.08 -12.95
CA ALA A 246 8.71 -0.44 -12.05
C ALA A 246 8.04 0.63 -11.18
N SER A 247 8.46 0.72 -9.92
CA SER A 247 8.02 1.76 -8.99
C SER A 247 9.16 2.22 -8.10
N THR A 248 9.16 3.51 -7.78
CA THR A 248 10.09 4.16 -6.86
C THR A 248 9.52 4.36 -5.45
N ILE A 249 8.39 3.77 -5.13
CA ILE A 249 7.71 3.91 -3.84
C ILE A 249 8.60 3.59 -2.63
N THR A 250 9.65 2.80 -2.80
CA THR A 250 10.66 2.46 -1.78
C THR A 250 11.95 3.28 -1.90
N GLY A 251 11.90 4.46 -2.51
CA GLY A 251 13.05 5.36 -2.69
C GLY A 251 13.98 5.00 -3.87
N SER A 252 13.89 3.78 -4.40
CA SER A 252 14.63 3.33 -5.59
C SER A 252 13.73 2.53 -6.52
N SER A 253 14.07 2.51 -7.82
CA SER A 253 13.27 1.81 -8.83
C SER A 253 13.38 0.29 -8.67
N VAL A 254 12.23 -0.35 -8.40
CA VAL A 254 12.12 -1.81 -8.27
C VAL A 254 10.98 -2.30 -9.16
N THR A 255 11.29 -3.19 -10.09
CA THR A 255 10.29 -3.84 -10.97
C THR A 255 9.64 -5.02 -10.24
N ARG A 256 8.31 -5.13 -10.31
CA ARG A 256 7.53 -6.22 -9.70
C ARG A 256 6.38 -6.65 -10.63
N GLY A 257 5.82 -7.81 -10.40
CA GLY A 257 4.67 -8.31 -11.13
C GLY A 257 4.99 -8.87 -12.51
N GLY A 258 6.12 -9.57 -12.68
CA GLY A 258 6.44 -10.30 -13.90
C GLY A 258 5.65 -11.61 -14.03
N GLY A 259 5.17 -11.98 -15.21
CA GLY A 259 4.53 -13.25 -15.49
C GLY A 259 5.54 -14.40 -15.57
N GLY A 260 5.12 -15.63 -15.29
CA GLY A 260 5.94 -16.83 -15.45
C GLY A 260 6.15 -17.22 -16.92
N ALA A 261 7.25 -17.91 -17.22
CA ALA A 261 7.49 -18.50 -18.53
C ALA A 261 6.54 -19.68 -18.80
N GLY A 262 6.22 -19.97 -20.05
CA GLY A 262 5.64 -21.24 -20.45
C GLY A 262 6.67 -22.39 -20.37
N GLY A 263 6.20 -23.62 -20.36
CA GLY A 263 7.01 -24.84 -20.52
C GLY A 263 7.03 -25.31 -21.96
N GLY A 264 8.07 -26.02 -22.36
CA GLY A 264 8.18 -26.60 -23.70
C GLY A 264 9.57 -27.11 -24.04
N GLU A 265 9.71 -27.65 -25.26
CA GLU A 265 10.96 -28.26 -25.73
C GLU A 265 11.73 -27.42 -26.73
N GLN A 266 11.14 -26.32 -27.22
CA GLN A 266 11.70 -25.55 -28.35
C GLN A 266 12.59 -24.38 -27.92
N GLY A 267 13.10 -24.39 -26.70
CA GLY A 267 14.03 -23.39 -26.22
C GLY A 267 13.87 -23.06 -24.73
N ALA A 268 14.78 -22.24 -24.21
CA ALA A 268 14.70 -21.77 -22.86
C ALA A 268 13.70 -20.61 -22.75
N HIS A 269 12.62 -20.80 -22.05
CA HIS A 269 11.64 -19.75 -21.80
C HIS A 269 11.95 -19.00 -20.52
N THR A 270 11.87 -17.68 -20.56
CA THR A 270 12.23 -16.80 -19.44
C THR A 270 10.99 -16.15 -18.82
N GLY A 271 10.99 -16.07 -17.50
CA GLY A 271 10.00 -15.27 -16.76
C GLY A 271 10.14 -13.79 -17.05
N GLY A 272 9.02 -13.07 -16.96
CA GLY A 272 8.98 -11.62 -17.10
C GLY A 272 9.81 -10.91 -16.05
N SER A 273 10.42 -9.79 -16.42
CA SER A 273 11.11 -8.92 -15.45
C SER A 273 10.19 -8.54 -14.30
N GLY A 274 10.72 -8.49 -13.09
CA GLY A 274 9.91 -8.23 -11.89
C GLY A 274 9.45 -9.49 -11.17
N GLY A 275 10.21 -10.57 -11.29
CA GLY A 275 10.08 -11.75 -10.44
C GLY A 275 9.30 -12.92 -11.03
N GLY A 276 9.01 -12.90 -12.33
CA GLY A 276 8.46 -14.07 -13.02
C GLY A 276 9.45 -15.25 -12.99
N GLY A 277 8.95 -16.46 -12.72
CA GLY A 277 9.73 -17.69 -12.75
C GLY A 277 10.07 -18.10 -14.20
N ASN A 278 11.33 -18.49 -14.43
CA ASN A 278 11.70 -19.18 -15.67
C ASN A 278 10.99 -20.54 -15.73
N GLU A 279 11.06 -21.19 -16.85
CA GLU A 279 10.53 -22.55 -17.00
C GLU A 279 10.92 -23.44 -15.83
N GLY A 280 9.94 -24.12 -15.23
CA GLY A 280 10.14 -25.00 -14.08
C GLY A 280 10.48 -24.30 -12.75
N SER A 281 10.57 -22.98 -12.74
CA SER A 281 11.03 -22.21 -11.57
C SER A 281 9.90 -21.43 -10.89
N ASN A 282 10.04 -21.26 -9.57
CA ASN A 282 9.09 -20.44 -8.80
C ASN A 282 9.20 -18.96 -9.16
N GLY A 283 8.07 -18.26 -9.10
CA GLY A 283 8.05 -16.81 -9.01
C GLY A 283 8.75 -16.31 -7.76
N THR A 284 9.41 -15.17 -7.85
CA THR A 284 10.15 -14.57 -6.74
C THR A 284 9.18 -14.09 -5.64
N ALA A 285 9.46 -14.43 -4.40
CA ALA A 285 8.68 -13.98 -3.25
C ALA A 285 8.66 -12.45 -3.13
N ASN A 286 7.54 -11.89 -2.65
CA ASN A 286 7.32 -10.45 -2.44
C ASN A 286 7.37 -9.60 -3.73
N THR A 287 7.21 -10.26 -4.88
CA THR A 287 7.13 -9.60 -6.18
C THR A 287 5.82 -9.87 -6.90
N GLY A 288 4.97 -10.74 -6.37
CA GLY A 288 3.75 -11.18 -7.05
C GLY A 288 4.00 -11.87 -8.39
N GLY A 289 5.24 -12.35 -8.64
CA GLY A 289 5.60 -12.96 -9.91
C GLY A 289 4.90 -14.30 -10.15
N GLY A 290 4.50 -14.57 -11.40
CA GLY A 290 3.95 -15.88 -11.79
C GLY A 290 5.01 -16.97 -11.76
N GLY A 291 4.62 -18.21 -11.48
CA GLY A 291 5.47 -19.40 -11.58
C GLY A 291 5.65 -19.87 -13.02
N GLY A 292 6.81 -20.45 -13.34
CA GLY A 292 7.08 -21.03 -14.67
C GLY A 292 6.31 -22.31 -14.91
N GLY A 293 5.79 -22.48 -16.14
CA GLY A 293 5.29 -23.74 -16.62
C GLY A 293 6.39 -24.78 -16.77
N ALA A 294 6.03 -26.01 -16.93
CA ALA A 294 6.95 -27.13 -17.03
C ALA A 294 6.75 -27.89 -18.34
N ASN A 295 7.84 -28.42 -18.90
CA ASN A 295 7.78 -29.48 -19.89
C ASN A 295 7.50 -30.83 -19.20
N ASP A 296 7.45 -31.91 -19.97
CA ASP A 296 7.15 -33.27 -19.45
C ASP A 296 8.16 -33.79 -18.42
N SER A 297 9.36 -33.20 -18.34
CA SER A 297 10.46 -33.66 -17.51
C SER A 297 10.83 -32.70 -16.38
N SER A 298 10.25 -31.50 -16.32
CA SER A 298 10.57 -30.47 -15.31
C SER A 298 9.47 -30.33 -14.26
N THR A 299 9.79 -29.65 -13.16
CA THR A 299 8.83 -29.33 -12.09
C THR A 299 8.09 -28.05 -12.40
N VAL A 300 6.83 -27.99 -12.00
CA VAL A 300 6.01 -26.78 -12.13
C VAL A 300 6.44 -25.72 -11.09
N GLY A 301 6.57 -24.47 -11.50
CA GLY A 301 6.86 -23.37 -10.61
C GLY A 301 5.63 -22.89 -9.82
N SER A 302 5.77 -22.67 -8.52
CA SER A 302 4.78 -21.94 -7.70
C SER A 302 4.85 -20.45 -8.00
N GLY A 303 3.74 -19.73 -7.84
CA GLY A 303 3.75 -18.26 -7.87
C GLY A 303 4.50 -17.67 -6.67
N GLY A 304 5.05 -16.47 -6.84
CA GLY A 304 5.63 -15.67 -5.76
C GLY A 304 4.57 -14.98 -4.91
N SER A 305 4.82 -14.78 -3.62
CA SER A 305 3.93 -14.01 -2.76
C SER A 305 3.83 -12.55 -3.20
N GLY A 306 2.71 -11.91 -2.86
CA GLY A 306 2.50 -10.47 -3.02
C GLY A 306 3.26 -9.63 -2.00
N VAL A 307 2.99 -8.33 -2.02
CA VAL A 307 3.51 -7.34 -1.06
C VAL A 307 2.54 -6.17 -0.97
N VAL A 308 2.42 -5.59 0.22
CA VAL A 308 1.73 -4.31 0.43
C VAL A 308 2.76 -3.29 0.89
N ILE A 309 2.96 -2.22 0.12
CA ILE A 309 3.88 -1.14 0.46
C ILE A 309 3.03 0.11 0.71
N LEU A 310 3.26 0.72 1.87
CA LEU A 310 2.57 1.93 2.29
C LEU A 310 3.60 3.04 2.47
N ARG A 311 3.28 4.25 1.95
CA ARG A 311 4.11 5.44 2.09
C ARG A 311 3.25 6.59 2.60
N TYR A 312 3.75 7.30 3.62
CA TYR A 312 3.00 8.28 4.40
C TYR A 312 3.94 9.36 4.99
N PRO A 313 3.40 10.51 5.48
CA PRO A 313 4.23 11.59 6.02
C PRO A 313 5.07 11.17 7.22
N GLN A 314 6.30 11.67 7.31
CA GLN A 314 7.30 11.31 8.31
C GLN A 314 6.85 11.54 9.77
N GLY A 315 5.92 12.49 9.99
CA GLY A 315 5.39 12.79 11.34
C GLY A 315 4.60 11.67 12.00
N PHE A 316 4.29 10.58 11.28
CA PHE A 316 3.54 9.43 11.80
C PHE A 316 4.46 8.22 11.94
N THR A 317 4.12 7.34 12.89
CA THR A 317 4.81 6.06 13.10
C THR A 317 3.81 4.93 12.98
N ILE A 318 4.12 3.93 12.14
CA ILE A 318 3.24 2.78 11.92
C ILE A 318 3.50 1.67 12.93
N SER A 319 2.42 1.05 13.40
CA SER A 319 2.45 -0.18 14.20
C SER A 319 1.82 -1.30 13.42
N LEU A 320 2.51 -2.42 13.30
CA LEU A 320 1.98 -3.65 12.72
C LEU A 320 1.32 -4.50 13.80
N GLY A 321 0.08 -4.89 13.58
CA GLY A 321 -0.62 -5.86 14.42
C GLY A 321 -0.06 -7.29 14.27
N ALA A 322 -0.43 -8.14 15.19
CA ALA A 322 -0.05 -9.55 15.16
C ALA A 322 -0.45 -10.21 13.83
N GLY A 323 0.41 -11.08 13.32
CA GLY A 323 0.18 -11.80 12.07
C GLY A 323 0.74 -11.11 10.82
N LEU A 324 1.15 -9.84 10.89
CA LEU A 324 1.83 -9.15 9.80
C LEU A 324 3.35 -9.20 9.94
N THR A 325 4.04 -9.35 8.82
CA THR A 325 5.52 -9.33 8.76
C THR A 325 5.97 -8.29 7.74
N SER A 326 6.99 -7.51 8.10
CA SER A 326 7.69 -6.60 7.18
C SER A 326 9.11 -7.06 6.92
N ALA A 327 9.65 -6.72 5.74
CA ALA A 327 11.00 -7.11 5.33
C ALA A 327 12.10 -6.40 6.15
N ALA A 328 11.92 -5.10 6.42
CA ALA A 328 12.95 -4.27 7.06
C ALA A 328 12.39 -3.27 8.09
N GLY A 329 11.11 -3.43 8.47
CA GLY A 329 10.42 -2.41 9.30
C GLY A 329 10.19 -1.10 8.54
N GLU A 330 9.85 -0.05 9.30
CA GLU A 330 9.64 1.30 8.77
C GLU A 330 10.95 1.93 8.31
N GLN A 331 10.96 2.54 7.13
CA GLN A 331 12.10 3.23 6.54
C GLN A 331 11.76 4.70 6.29
N THR A 332 12.75 5.59 6.32
CA THR A 332 12.59 7.02 6.05
C THR A 332 13.20 7.36 4.69
N ASP A 333 12.49 8.17 3.91
CA ASP A 333 12.94 8.70 2.63
C ASP A 333 12.45 10.15 2.46
N GLY A 334 13.34 11.10 2.67
CA GLY A 334 13.03 12.54 2.66
C GLY A 334 12.02 12.92 3.76
N SER A 335 10.92 13.54 3.37
CA SER A 335 9.83 13.95 4.25
C SER A 335 8.76 12.87 4.46
N GLU A 336 8.98 11.67 3.97
CA GLU A 336 8.05 10.56 4.07
C GLU A 336 8.71 9.32 4.67
N LYS A 337 7.89 8.40 5.12
CA LYS A 337 8.27 7.06 5.53
C LYS A 337 7.55 6.03 4.68
N TYR A 338 8.13 4.84 4.56
CA TYR A 338 7.47 3.71 3.94
C TYR A 338 7.73 2.42 4.69
N ILE A 339 6.86 1.44 4.47
CA ILE A 339 7.00 0.08 4.97
C ILE A 339 6.56 -0.91 3.90
N ALA A 340 7.30 -2.01 3.75
CA ALA A 340 6.94 -3.13 2.90
C ALA A 340 6.47 -4.31 3.77
N ILE A 341 5.17 -4.59 3.76
CA ILE A 341 4.54 -5.72 4.46
C ILE A 341 4.54 -6.91 3.51
N THR A 342 5.23 -7.98 3.91
CA THR A 342 5.59 -9.10 3.03
C THR A 342 4.83 -10.38 3.30
N ALA A 343 4.12 -10.48 4.42
CA ALA A 343 3.31 -11.67 4.73
C ALA A 343 2.21 -11.36 5.75
N GLY A 344 1.18 -12.17 5.71
CA GLY A 344 0.16 -12.28 6.75
C GLY A 344 -1.10 -11.46 6.51
N ALA A 345 -1.97 -11.52 7.50
CA ALA A 345 -3.19 -10.73 7.57
C ALA A 345 -3.36 -10.19 9.00
N GLY A 346 -3.77 -8.93 9.12
CA GLY A 346 -3.92 -8.25 10.39
C GLY A 346 -4.29 -6.79 10.22
N ASN A 347 -4.17 -6.03 11.29
CA ASN A 347 -4.38 -4.59 11.27
C ASN A 347 -3.07 -3.82 11.43
N ILE A 348 -3.04 -2.63 10.89
CA ILE A 348 -2.04 -1.61 11.16
C ILE A 348 -2.71 -0.40 11.81
N SER A 349 -1.95 0.39 12.50
CA SER A 349 -2.37 1.70 13.00
C SER A 349 -1.21 2.68 12.96
N TRP A 350 -1.49 3.97 13.01
CA TRP A 350 -0.49 5.03 13.13
C TRP A 350 -0.64 5.77 14.47
N SER A 351 0.49 6.24 15.00
CA SER A 351 0.59 7.13 16.14
C SER A 351 1.33 8.41 15.79
#